data_0b3ccc15c6a5adb7327a1234968ff139
#
_entry.id   0b3ccc15c6a5adb7327a1234968ff139
#
_cell.length_a   1.000
_cell.length_b   1.000
_cell.length_c   1.000
_cell.angle_alpha   90.00
_cell.angle_beta   90.00
_cell.angle_gamma   90.00
#
_symmetry.space_group_name_H-M   'P 1'
#
loop_
_entity.id
_entity.type
_entity.pdbx_description
1 polymer ?
#
loop_
_entity_poly.entity_id
_entity_poly.type
_entity_poly.pdbx_seq_one_letter_code
_entity_poly.pdbx_strand_id
1 'polypeptide(L)'
;MRYKCGVCGYIYDDDKEAVPFDQLPDDWKCPVCGEGKEGFEPMDDEAPVSRESEKADVPEVTWEEDEGLRELSAGQLSAICSNLARGCSKQHLDEEYRLFTEIAEYYERHSVKPEGEGLETILDLLNRDLGSMEAAKFQAATVSDRGALRVLTWTEKVSMMAKSIIEQYRTNPDFLDNTNVYVCDICGFIYIGDEPPAICPVCKVPGFLILKVKRRV
;
A
#
# COMPACT_ATOMS: atom_id res chain seq x y z
N MET A 1 -24.38 -12.58 2.78
CA MET A 1 -24.03 -11.25 2.24
C MET A 1 -22.54 -11.03 2.40
N ARG A 2 -21.87 -10.24 1.55
CA ARG A 2 -20.41 -10.02 1.69
C ARG A 2 -20.13 -8.54 1.86
N TYR A 3 -19.19 -8.21 2.74
CA TYR A 3 -18.75 -6.84 3.02
C TYR A 3 -17.26 -6.72 2.79
N LYS A 4 -16.83 -5.66 2.13
CA LYS A 4 -15.42 -5.41 1.79
C LYS A 4 -14.88 -4.24 2.60
N CYS A 5 -13.77 -4.45 3.29
CA CYS A 5 -13.05 -3.37 3.95
C CYS A 5 -12.48 -2.41 2.90
N GLY A 6 -12.86 -1.13 2.97
CA GLY A 6 -12.39 -0.07 2.09
C GLY A 6 -10.88 0.15 2.19
N VAL A 7 -10.28 -0.10 3.35
CA VAL A 7 -8.85 0.13 3.60
C VAL A 7 -7.99 -1.02 3.06
N CYS A 8 -8.22 -2.27 3.47
CA CYS A 8 -7.33 -3.39 3.12
C CYS A 8 -7.92 -4.37 2.10
N GLY A 9 -9.20 -4.23 1.76
CA GLY A 9 -9.91 -5.13 0.87
C GLY A 9 -10.22 -6.52 1.46
N TYR A 10 -10.12 -6.68 2.80
CA TYR A 10 -10.60 -7.88 3.47
C TYR A 10 -12.09 -8.04 3.21
N ILE A 11 -12.52 -9.27 2.92
CA ILE A 11 -13.92 -9.59 2.66
C ILE A 11 -14.45 -10.38 3.86
N TYR A 12 -15.43 -9.81 4.55
CA TYR A 12 -16.26 -10.50 5.52
C TYR A 12 -17.41 -11.17 4.78
N ASP A 13 -17.55 -12.47 4.92
CA ASP A 13 -18.51 -13.28 4.19
C ASP A 13 -19.47 -13.94 5.21
N ASP A 14 -20.69 -13.42 5.30
CA ASP A 14 -21.71 -13.90 6.23
C ASP A 14 -21.97 -15.41 6.12
N ASP A 15 -21.73 -16.01 4.95
CA ASP A 15 -21.96 -17.45 4.73
C ASP A 15 -20.81 -18.30 5.29
N LYS A 16 -19.70 -17.69 5.65
CA LYS A 16 -18.50 -18.36 6.18
C LYS A 16 -18.21 -18.03 7.63
N GLU A 17 -18.77 -16.96 8.13
CA GLU A 17 -18.52 -16.48 9.49
C GLU A 17 -19.67 -16.89 10.42
N ALA A 18 -19.35 -17.05 11.71
CA ALA A 18 -20.32 -17.51 12.69
C ALA A 18 -21.39 -16.45 13.06
N VAL A 19 -21.10 -15.20 12.81
CA VAL A 19 -21.97 -14.05 13.13
C VAL A 19 -22.13 -13.20 11.86
N PRO A 20 -23.35 -12.84 11.46
CA PRO A 20 -23.57 -11.91 10.37
C PRO A 20 -22.92 -10.54 10.64
N PHE A 21 -22.42 -9.87 9.61
CA PHE A 21 -21.73 -8.59 9.74
C PHE A 21 -22.55 -7.53 10.50
N ASP A 22 -23.84 -7.47 10.23
CA ASP A 22 -24.72 -6.51 10.88
C ASP A 22 -24.89 -6.74 12.39
N GLN A 23 -24.67 -7.98 12.85
CA GLN A 23 -24.75 -8.38 14.26
C GLN A 23 -23.42 -8.28 15.01
N LEU A 24 -22.33 -7.90 14.32
CA LEU A 24 -21.06 -7.66 14.97
C LEU A 24 -21.16 -6.45 15.92
N PRO A 25 -20.44 -6.46 17.06
CA PRO A 25 -20.37 -5.32 17.98
C PRO A 25 -19.91 -4.03 17.27
N ASP A 26 -20.35 -2.88 17.77
CA ASP A 26 -19.97 -1.59 17.18
C ASP A 26 -18.46 -1.31 17.29
N ASP A 27 -17.80 -1.90 18.27
CA ASP A 27 -16.35 -1.81 18.49
C ASP A 27 -15.55 -2.87 17.71
N TRP A 28 -16.23 -3.71 16.90
CA TRP A 28 -15.56 -4.69 16.08
C TRP A 28 -14.63 -4.03 15.03
N LYS A 29 -13.48 -4.62 14.85
CA LYS A 29 -12.46 -4.11 13.92
C LYS A 29 -12.07 -5.16 12.90
N CYS A 30 -11.70 -4.67 11.73
CA CYS A 30 -11.14 -5.50 10.68
C CYS A 30 -9.95 -6.32 11.20
N PRO A 31 -9.98 -7.66 11.09
CA PRO A 31 -8.90 -8.52 11.61
C PRO A 31 -7.58 -8.35 10.87
N VAL A 32 -7.59 -7.59 9.76
CA VAL A 32 -6.41 -7.39 8.91
C VAL A 32 -5.77 -6.04 9.15
N CYS A 33 -6.53 -4.96 9.23
CA CYS A 33 -5.98 -3.60 9.31
C CYS A 33 -6.49 -2.79 10.51
N GLY A 34 -7.40 -3.34 11.32
CA GLY A 34 -7.95 -2.65 12.49
C GLY A 34 -9.00 -1.58 12.17
N GLU A 35 -9.40 -1.42 10.90
CA GLU A 35 -10.46 -0.49 10.49
C GLU A 35 -11.78 -0.84 11.16
N GLY A 36 -12.56 0.20 11.53
CA GLY A 36 -13.87 0.03 12.12
C GLY A 36 -14.91 -0.54 11.16
N LYS A 37 -16.06 -0.93 11.70
CA LYS A 37 -17.18 -1.48 10.94
C LYS A 37 -17.69 -0.50 9.87
N GLU A 38 -17.60 0.79 10.14
CA GLU A 38 -17.97 1.89 9.24
C GLU A 38 -17.12 1.96 7.96
N GLY A 39 -15.94 1.41 7.98
CA GLY A 39 -15.06 1.32 6.81
C GLY A 39 -15.36 0.15 5.85
N PHE A 40 -16.48 -0.57 6.08
CA PHE A 40 -16.89 -1.69 5.24
C PHE A 40 -18.06 -1.34 4.33
N GLU A 41 -17.94 -1.74 3.08
CA GLU A 41 -18.98 -1.56 2.06
C GLU A 41 -19.62 -2.91 1.70
N PRO A 42 -20.96 -2.98 1.56
CA PRO A 42 -21.62 -4.19 1.10
C PRO A 42 -21.22 -4.49 -0.35
N MET A 43 -21.00 -5.77 -0.65
CA MET A 43 -20.75 -6.24 -2.00
C MET A 43 -22.04 -6.86 -2.54
N ASP A 44 -22.63 -6.25 -3.56
CA ASP A 44 -23.74 -6.85 -4.27
C ASP A 44 -23.27 -8.08 -5.05
N ASP A 45 -23.98 -9.21 -4.87
CA ASP A 45 -23.70 -10.48 -5.53
C ASP A 45 -24.19 -10.50 -7.01
N GLU A 46 -24.08 -9.40 -7.71
CA GLU A 46 -24.38 -9.41 -9.14
C GLU A 46 -23.16 -9.88 -9.95
N ALA A 47 -23.48 -10.78 -10.88
CA ALA A 47 -22.63 -11.49 -11.82
C ALA A 47 -21.58 -10.58 -12.52
N PRO A 48 -20.59 -11.16 -13.23
CA PRO A 48 -19.53 -10.39 -13.87
C PRO A 48 -20.16 -9.37 -14.81
N VAL A 49 -20.18 -8.12 -14.36
CA VAL A 49 -20.67 -7.00 -15.15
C VAL A 49 -19.76 -6.90 -16.36
N SER A 50 -20.35 -7.22 -17.53
CA SER A 50 -19.86 -6.70 -18.79
C SER A 50 -19.86 -5.18 -18.65
N ARG A 51 -18.66 -4.61 -18.42
CA ARG A 51 -18.47 -3.17 -18.34
C ARG A 51 -18.71 -2.55 -19.71
N GLU A 52 -19.96 -2.31 -20.05
CA GLU A 52 -20.30 -1.16 -20.85
C GLU A 52 -20.08 0.05 -19.96
N SER A 53 -19.07 0.82 -20.28
CA SER A 53 -18.61 1.98 -19.57
C SER A 53 -19.70 3.05 -19.56
N GLU A 54 -20.42 3.19 -18.44
CA GLU A 54 -20.91 4.52 -18.09
C GLU A 54 -19.65 5.38 -17.92
N LYS A 55 -19.54 6.39 -18.77
CA LYS A 55 -18.50 7.42 -18.67
C LYS A 55 -18.73 8.19 -17.38
N ALA A 56 -18.22 7.67 -16.26
CA ALA A 56 -17.95 8.51 -15.12
C ALA A 56 -17.00 9.61 -15.62
N ASP A 57 -17.31 10.85 -15.28
CA ASP A 57 -16.50 12.02 -15.58
C ASP A 57 -15.17 11.84 -14.84
N VAL A 58 -14.25 11.07 -15.44
CA VAL A 58 -12.90 10.88 -14.91
C VAL A 58 -12.22 12.24 -15.13
N PRO A 59 -11.77 12.91 -14.06
CA PRO A 59 -11.07 14.16 -14.21
C PRO A 59 -9.92 13.95 -15.19
N GLU A 60 -9.91 14.73 -16.26
CA GLU A 60 -8.83 14.75 -17.26
C GLU A 60 -7.56 15.18 -16.53
N VAL A 61 -6.79 14.19 -16.06
CA VAL A 61 -5.46 14.46 -15.56
C VAL A 61 -4.62 14.81 -16.76
N THR A 62 -4.51 16.10 -17.03
CA THR A 62 -3.51 16.62 -17.96
C THR A 62 -2.16 16.33 -17.32
N TRP A 63 -1.49 15.29 -17.81
CA TRP A 63 -0.08 15.12 -17.56
C TRP A 63 0.60 16.29 -18.28
N GLU A 64 1.08 17.27 -17.52
CA GLU A 64 2.06 18.19 -18.07
C GLU A 64 3.23 17.33 -18.51
N GLU A 65 3.47 17.23 -19.81
CA GLU A 65 4.70 16.65 -20.34
C GLU A 65 5.81 17.50 -19.72
N ASP A 66 6.47 16.91 -18.71
CA ASP A 66 7.57 17.56 -18.01
C ASP A 66 8.65 17.80 -19.07
N GLU A 67 8.81 19.04 -19.49
CA GLU A 67 9.73 19.46 -20.54
C GLU A 67 11.17 19.30 -20.05
N GLY A 68 11.56 18.07 -19.80
CA GLY A 68 12.92 17.72 -19.43
C GLY A 68 13.00 16.69 -18.31
N LEU A 69 14.13 16.03 -18.22
CA LEU A 69 14.46 15.14 -17.13
C LEU A 69 14.49 15.95 -15.82
N ARG A 70 13.51 15.71 -14.96
CA ARG A 70 13.48 16.32 -13.63
C ARG A 70 14.74 15.92 -12.87
N GLU A 71 15.47 16.88 -12.36
CA GLU A 71 16.62 16.63 -11.49
C GLU A 71 16.13 16.01 -10.18
N LEU A 72 16.59 14.78 -9.92
CA LEU A 72 16.23 14.02 -8.72
C LEU A 72 17.21 14.33 -7.59
N SER A 73 16.70 14.49 -6.38
CA SER A 73 17.55 14.63 -5.20
C SER A 73 18.31 13.34 -4.92
N ALA A 74 19.42 13.43 -4.19
CA ALA A 74 20.20 12.26 -3.79
C ALA A 74 19.36 11.23 -3.01
N GLY A 75 18.45 11.68 -2.15
CA GLY A 75 17.51 10.79 -1.44
C GLY A 75 16.56 10.04 -2.37
N GLN A 76 16.04 10.70 -3.42
CA GLN A 76 15.20 10.06 -4.44
C GLN A 76 16.00 9.04 -5.27
N LEU A 77 17.23 9.38 -5.66
CA LEU A 77 18.12 8.46 -6.38
C LEU A 77 18.46 7.22 -5.52
N SER A 78 18.74 7.41 -4.23
CA SER A 78 18.95 6.31 -3.28
C SER A 78 17.73 5.38 -3.22
N ALA A 79 16.52 5.93 -3.09
CA ALA A 79 15.29 5.15 -3.03
C ALA A 79 15.06 4.35 -4.33
N ILE A 80 15.27 4.96 -5.50
CA ILE A 80 15.15 4.29 -6.80
C ILE A 80 16.16 3.14 -6.91
N CYS A 81 17.43 3.39 -6.61
CA CYS A 81 18.47 2.35 -6.69
C CYS A 81 18.22 1.21 -5.70
N SER A 82 17.75 1.51 -4.49
CA SER A 82 17.36 0.50 -3.50
C SER A 82 16.21 -0.39 -4.01
N ASN A 83 15.22 0.19 -4.67
CA ASN A 83 14.12 -0.57 -5.28
C ASN A 83 14.60 -1.44 -6.45
N LEU A 84 15.50 -0.93 -7.29
CA LEU A 84 16.12 -1.71 -8.38
C LEU A 84 16.94 -2.87 -7.82
N ALA A 85 17.75 -2.63 -6.78
CA ALA A 85 18.50 -3.67 -6.09
C ALA A 85 17.58 -4.80 -5.63
N ARG A 86 16.45 -4.42 -4.96
CA ARG A 86 15.47 -5.40 -4.50
C ARG A 86 14.82 -6.19 -5.64
N GLY A 87 14.56 -5.54 -6.76
CA GLY A 87 14.09 -6.19 -7.99
C GLY A 87 15.09 -7.20 -8.53
N CYS A 88 16.37 -6.85 -8.57
CA CYS A 88 17.45 -7.75 -9.00
C CYS A 88 17.59 -8.96 -8.07
N SER A 89 17.58 -8.74 -6.76
CA SER A 89 17.60 -9.82 -5.76
C SER A 89 16.49 -10.85 -5.97
N LYS A 90 15.25 -10.39 -6.26
CA LYS A 90 14.11 -11.27 -6.53
C LYS A 90 14.23 -12.07 -7.84
N GLN A 91 15.07 -11.61 -8.75
CA GLN A 91 15.36 -12.25 -10.03
C GLN A 91 16.65 -13.07 -9.99
N HIS A 92 17.30 -13.18 -8.82
CA HIS A 92 18.60 -13.85 -8.64
C HIS A 92 19.73 -13.25 -9.50
N LEU A 93 19.68 -11.92 -9.70
CA LEU A 93 20.70 -11.13 -10.37
C LEU A 93 21.65 -10.56 -9.30
N ASP A 94 22.54 -11.39 -8.77
CA ASP A 94 23.32 -11.07 -7.57
C ASP A 94 24.33 -9.94 -7.78
N GLU A 95 24.92 -9.83 -8.96
CA GLU A 95 25.88 -8.78 -9.29
C GLU A 95 25.17 -7.42 -9.42
N GLU A 96 24.07 -7.36 -10.13
CA GLU A 96 23.24 -6.15 -10.28
C GLU A 96 22.66 -5.72 -8.95
N TYR A 97 22.20 -6.67 -8.11
CA TYR A 97 21.78 -6.40 -6.75
C TYR A 97 22.87 -5.69 -5.96
N ARG A 98 24.11 -6.21 -5.98
CA ARG A 98 25.23 -5.62 -5.26
C ARG A 98 25.53 -4.21 -5.78
N LEU A 99 25.61 -4.03 -7.09
CA LEU A 99 25.92 -2.74 -7.71
C LEU A 99 24.86 -1.68 -7.40
N PHE A 100 23.57 -2.00 -7.55
CA PHE A 100 22.50 -1.08 -7.20
C PHE A 100 22.45 -0.76 -5.71
N THR A 101 22.82 -1.72 -4.84
CA THR A 101 22.94 -1.47 -3.41
C THR A 101 24.06 -0.46 -3.10
N GLU A 102 25.22 -0.63 -3.71
CA GLU A 102 26.36 0.30 -3.56
C GLU A 102 26.01 1.72 -4.03
N ILE A 103 25.29 1.84 -5.15
CA ILE A 103 24.83 3.13 -5.67
C ILE A 103 23.81 3.75 -4.72
N ALA A 104 22.85 2.95 -4.20
CA ALA A 104 21.85 3.44 -3.25
C ALA A 104 22.51 3.98 -1.98
N GLU A 105 23.47 3.26 -1.41
CA GLU A 105 24.23 3.68 -0.25
C GLU A 105 25.08 4.93 -0.50
N TYR A 106 25.65 5.06 -1.70
CA TYR A 106 26.38 6.26 -2.09
C TYR A 106 25.46 7.49 -2.02
N TYR A 107 24.31 7.42 -2.66
CA TYR A 107 23.36 8.54 -2.66
C TYR A 107 22.74 8.78 -1.27
N GLU A 108 22.52 7.74 -0.46
CA GLU A 108 22.05 7.90 0.92
C GLU A 108 23.01 8.75 1.75
N ARG A 109 24.32 8.48 1.65
CA ARG A 109 25.35 9.25 2.35
C ARG A 109 25.45 10.70 1.89
N HIS A 110 25.04 11.00 0.67
CA HIS A 110 25.04 12.36 0.10
C HIS A 110 23.66 13.04 0.17
N SER A 111 22.66 12.37 0.72
CA SER A 111 21.34 12.95 0.89
C SER A 111 21.32 13.92 2.07
N VAL A 112 20.73 15.09 1.86
CA VAL A 112 20.43 16.02 2.95
C VAL A 112 19.16 15.53 3.62
N LYS A 113 19.22 15.26 4.93
CA LYS A 113 18.01 14.95 5.70
C LYS A 113 17.17 16.21 5.79
N PRO A 114 15.91 16.18 5.36
CA PRO A 114 15.05 17.34 5.49
C PRO A 114 14.84 17.69 6.96
N GLU A 115 15.06 18.96 7.31
CA GLU A 115 14.80 19.44 8.66
C GLU A 115 13.31 19.76 8.78
N GLY A 116 12.63 19.12 9.74
CA GLY A 116 11.28 19.50 10.15
C GLY A 116 10.14 18.98 9.27
N GLU A 117 10.37 18.13 8.28
CA GLU A 117 9.31 17.46 7.56
C GLU A 117 8.71 16.36 8.44
N GLY A 118 7.49 16.62 8.95
CA GLY A 118 6.78 15.74 9.84
C GLY A 118 5.82 14.79 9.13
N LEU A 119 5.04 14.08 9.92
CA LEU A 119 4.00 13.15 9.45
C LEU A 119 2.97 13.82 8.54
N GLU A 120 2.72 15.13 8.69
CA GLU A 120 1.79 15.89 7.84
C GLU A 120 2.22 15.91 6.39
N THR A 121 3.50 16.19 6.13
CA THR A 121 4.05 16.17 4.76
C THR A 121 3.91 14.78 4.12
N ILE A 122 4.13 13.71 4.90
CA ILE A 122 3.94 12.34 4.41
C ILE A 122 2.46 12.08 4.08
N LEU A 123 1.54 12.54 4.93
CA LEU A 123 0.10 12.40 4.68
C LEU A 123 -0.34 13.15 3.42
N ASP A 124 0.15 14.36 3.21
CA ASP A 124 -0.15 15.17 2.03
C ASP A 124 0.36 14.47 0.76
N LEU A 125 1.57 13.91 0.79
CA LEU A 125 2.11 13.13 -0.32
C LEU A 125 1.27 11.88 -0.60
N LEU A 126 0.90 11.13 0.43
CA LEU A 126 0.04 9.95 0.29
C LEU A 126 -1.35 10.32 -0.26
N ASN A 127 -1.94 11.40 0.20
CA ASN A 127 -3.24 11.88 -0.31
C ASN A 127 -3.17 12.26 -1.78
N ARG A 128 -2.10 12.94 -2.20
CA ARG A 128 -1.87 13.30 -3.61
C ARG A 128 -1.71 12.05 -4.47
N ASP A 129 -0.91 11.08 -4.03
CA ASP A 129 -0.68 9.84 -4.77
C ASP A 129 -1.96 9.01 -4.87
N LEU A 130 -2.71 8.88 -3.79
CA LEU A 130 -4.01 8.20 -3.79
C LEU A 130 -5.03 8.88 -4.70
N GLY A 131 -5.03 10.21 -4.77
CA GLY A 131 -5.91 10.98 -5.66
C GLY A 131 -5.66 10.72 -7.15
N SER A 132 -4.45 10.32 -7.54
CA SER A 132 -4.10 10.00 -8.93
C SER A 132 -4.32 8.52 -9.31
N MET A 133 -4.59 7.64 -8.34
CA MET A 133 -4.65 6.19 -8.57
C MET A 133 -5.77 5.76 -9.51
N GLU A 134 -6.94 6.39 -9.41
CA GLU A 134 -8.09 6.04 -10.24
C GLU A 134 -7.82 6.34 -11.72
N ALA A 135 -7.26 7.52 -12.02
CA ALA A 135 -6.87 7.90 -13.36
C ALA A 135 -5.79 6.96 -13.93
N ALA A 136 -4.78 6.62 -13.14
CA ALA A 136 -3.73 5.69 -13.55
C ALA A 136 -4.29 4.28 -13.83
N LYS A 137 -5.22 3.78 -13.01
CA LYS A 137 -5.90 2.50 -13.23
C LYS A 137 -6.76 2.53 -14.49
N PHE A 138 -7.46 3.62 -14.73
CA PHE A 138 -8.26 3.79 -15.95
C PHE A 138 -7.38 3.71 -17.20
N GLN A 139 -6.25 4.42 -17.22
CA GLN A 139 -5.31 4.37 -18.34
C GLN A 139 -4.74 2.96 -18.55
N ALA A 140 -4.30 2.29 -17.47
CA ALA A 140 -3.80 0.93 -17.55
C ALA A 140 -4.86 -0.06 -18.07
N ALA A 141 -6.13 0.13 -17.69
CA ALA A 141 -7.24 -0.67 -18.18
C ALA A 141 -7.52 -0.43 -19.67
N THR A 142 -7.43 0.83 -20.13
CA THR A 142 -7.66 1.20 -21.53
C THR A 142 -6.70 0.48 -22.48
N VAL A 143 -5.43 0.33 -22.07
CA VAL A 143 -4.41 -0.40 -22.86
C VAL A 143 -4.30 -1.87 -22.46
N SER A 144 -5.20 -2.37 -21.61
CA SER A 144 -5.24 -3.76 -21.13
C SER A 144 -3.94 -4.20 -20.43
N ASP A 145 -3.22 -3.27 -19.79
CA ASP A 145 -1.99 -3.58 -19.04
C ASP A 145 -2.33 -4.19 -17.66
N ARG A 146 -2.40 -5.53 -17.65
CA ARG A 146 -2.69 -6.30 -16.44
C ARG A 146 -1.58 -6.20 -15.39
N GLY A 147 -0.35 -5.98 -15.82
CA GLY A 147 0.81 -5.79 -14.94
C GLY A 147 0.68 -4.49 -14.16
N ALA A 148 0.48 -3.38 -14.87
CA ALA A 148 0.24 -2.07 -14.28
C ALA A 148 -0.98 -2.07 -13.35
N LEU A 149 -2.11 -2.66 -13.77
CA LEU A 149 -3.31 -2.78 -12.93
C LEU A 149 -3.05 -3.51 -11.61
N ARG A 150 -2.24 -4.58 -11.63
CA ARG A 150 -1.88 -5.31 -10.42
C ARG A 150 -1.03 -4.46 -9.49
N VAL A 151 -0.01 -3.79 -10.01
CA VAL A 151 0.88 -2.92 -9.22
C VAL A 151 0.10 -1.76 -8.62
N LEU A 152 -0.70 -1.06 -9.40
CA LEU A 152 -1.54 0.05 -8.93
C LEU A 152 -2.50 -0.39 -7.83
N THR A 153 -3.13 -1.57 -7.97
CA THR A 153 -4.01 -2.12 -6.94
C THR A 153 -3.27 -2.42 -5.63
N TRP A 154 -2.05 -2.94 -5.72
CA TRP A 154 -1.25 -3.21 -4.52
C TRP A 154 -0.75 -1.91 -3.88
N THR A 155 -0.27 -0.97 -4.69
CA THR A 155 0.21 0.33 -4.22
C THR A 155 -0.90 1.09 -3.51
N GLU A 156 -2.09 1.18 -4.10
CA GLU A 156 -3.24 1.84 -3.47
C GLU A 156 -3.55 1.24 -2.09
N LYS A 157 -3.68 -0.08 -2.00
CA LYS A 157 -3.97 -0.74 -0.71
C LYS A 157 -2.90 -0.46 0.34
N VAL A 158 -1.63 -0.53 -0.05
CA VAL A 158 -0.51 -0.29 0.89
C VAL A 158 -0.45 1.18 1.29
N SER A 159 -0.67 2.11 0.36
CA SER A 159 -0.71 3.55 0.65
C SER A 159 -1.88 3.91 1.59
N MET A 160 -3.06 3.31 1.39
CA MET A 160 -4.21 3.49 2.29
C MET A 160 -3.90 2.98 3.70
N MET A 161 -3.24 1.82 3.82
CA MET A 161 -2.80 1.31 5.13
C MET A 161 -1.80 2.24 5.80
N ALA A 162 -0.79 2.71 5.05
CA ALA A 162 0.20 3.63 5.59
C ALA A 162 -0.45 4.93 6.08
N LYS A 163 -1.38 5.48 5.29
CA LYS A 163 -2.18 6.65 5.69
C LYS A 163 -2.94 6.39 6.98
N SER A 164 -3.70 5.30 7.06
CA SER A 164 -4.48 4.93 8.25
C SER A 164 -3.59 4.78 9.50
N ILE A 165 -2.42 4.15 9.37
CA ILE A 165 -1.48 3.99 10.47
C ILE A 165 -0.95 5.35 10.95
N ILE A 166 -0.62 6.26 10.05
CA ILE A 166 -0.12 7.60 10.40
C ILE A 166 -1.23 8.40 11.10
N GLU A 167 -2.46 8.34 10.61
CA GLU A 167 -3.61 9.00 11.23
C GLU A 167 -3.89 8.46 12.64
N GLN A 168 -3.82 7.16 12.84
CA GLN A 168 -3.92 6.53 14.15
C GLN A 168 -2.79 6.98 15.08
N TYR A 169 -1.56 7.01 14.59
CA TYR A 169 -0.40 7.48 15.38
C TYR A 169 -0.54 8.94 15.80
N ARG A 170 -1.10 9.80 14.95
CA ARG A 170 -1.39 11.20 15.32
C ARG A 170 -2.38 11.32 16.46
N THR A 171 -3.40 10.46 16.47
CA THR A 171 -4.46 10.47 17.49
C THR A 171 -4.00 9.79 18.79
N ASN A 172 -3.23 8.72 18.66
CA ASN A 172 -2.72 7.93 19.78
C ASN A 172 -1.26 7.51 19.50
N PRO A 173 -0.25 8.33 19.88
CA PRO A 173 1.15 8.03 19.64
C PRO A 173 1.64 6.72 20.27
N ASP A 174 0.99 6.28 21.34
CA ASP A 174 1.40 5.09 22.10
C ASP A 174 0.87 3.78 21.50
N PHE A 175 0.03 3.85 20.42
CA PHE A 175 -0.61 2.65 19.86
C PHE A 175 0.39 1.64 19.27
N LEU A 176 1.61 2.08 18.94
CA LEU A 176 2.70 1.21 18.48
C LEU A 176 3.58 0.70 19.63
N ASP A 177 3.36 1.15 20.88
CA ASP A 177 4.10 0.67 22.02
C ASP A 177 3.64 -0.74 22.38
N ASN A 178 4.59 -1.58 22.76
CA ASN A 178 4.32 -2.97 23.14
C ASN A 178 3.67 -3.85 22.04
N THR A 179 3.72 -3.44 20.78
CA THR A 179 3.28 -4.25 19.65
C THR A 179 4.37 -4.42 18.61
N ASN A 180 4.20 -5.37 17.71
CA ASN A 180 5.13 -5.61 16.61
C ASN A 180 4.58 -5.03 15.32
N VAL A 181 5.49 -4.55 14.47
CA VAL A 181 5.17 -4.14 13.10
C VAL A 181 5.84 -5.13 12.15
N TYR A 182 5.07 -5.61 11.19
CA TYR A 182 5.53 -6.53 10.15
C TYR A 182 5.24 -5.93 8.79
N VAL A 183 6.13 -6.19 7.83
CA VAL A 183 5.98 -5.71 6.44
C VAL A 183 6.18 -6.88 5.49
N CYS A 184 5.25 -7.04 4.56
CA CYS A 184 5.37 -8.04 3.51
C CYS A 184 6.49 -7.66 2.54
N ASP A 185 7.45 -8.56 2.39
CA ASP A 185 8.63 -8.37 1.54
C ASP A 185 8.30 -8.24 0.05
N ILE A 186 7.11 -8.68 -0.37
CA ILE A 186 6.68 -8.67 -1.77
C ILE A 186 5.90 -7.40 -2.13
N CYS A 187 4.87 -7.04 -1.36
CA CYS A 187 3.96 -5.95 -1.73
C CYS A 187 3.99 -4.76 -0.78
N GLY A 188 4.71 -4.85 0.35
CA GLY A 188 4.75 -3.78 1.35
C GLY A 188 3.55 -3.75 2.31
N PHE A 189 2.63 -4.74 2.27
CA PHE A 189 1.54 -4.85 3.25
C PHE A 189 2.08 -4.71 4.67
N ILE A 190 1.46 -3.85 5.48
CA ILE A 190 1.85 -3.57 6.85
C ILE A 190 0.86 -4.27 7.79
N TYR A 191 1.39 -4.98 8.77
CA TYR A 191 0.60 -5.60 9.83
C TYR A 191 1.14 -5.18 11.21
N ILE A 192 0.24 -4.81 12.10
CA ILE A 192 0.54 -4.43 13.48
C ILE A 192 -0.14 -5.43 14.40
N GLY A 193 0.62 -6.12 15.23
CA GLY A 193 0.11 -7.15 16.14
C GLY A 193 1.19 -8.14 16.55
N ASP A 194 0.78 -9.22 17.24
CA ASP A 194 1.72 -10.19 17.80
C ASP A 194 2.30 -11.13 16.74
N GLU A 195 1.45 -11.67 15.87
CA GLU A 195 1.83 -12.60 14.79
C GLU A 195 1.19 -12.19 13.46
N PRO A 196 1.96 -12.20 12.36
CA PRO A 196 1.43 -11.84 11.06
C PRO A 196 0.50 -12.95 10.53
N PRO A 197 -0.43 -12.62 9.61
CA PRO A 197 -1.32 -13.61 9.02
C PRO A 197 -0.54 -14.68 8.23
N ALA A 198 -1.04 -15.91 8.21
CA ALA A 198 -0.43 -17.04 7.50
C ALA A 198 -0.30 -16.81 5.99
N ILE A 199 -1.14 -15.96 5.43
CA ILE A 199 -1.14 -15.59 4.01
C ILE A 199 -1.31 -14.07 3.91
N CYS A 200 -0.47 -13.40 3.12
CA CYS A 200 -0.60 -11.96 2.89
C CYS A 200 -1.97 -11.63 2.25
N PRO A 201 -2.78 -10.76 2.86
CA PRO A 201 -4.10 -10.43 2.33
C PRO A 201 -4.05 -9.68 0.99
N VAL A 202 -2.95 -8.98 0.71
CA VAL A 202 -2.79 -8.18 -0.51
C VAL A 202 -2.28 -9.02 -1.68
N CYS A 203 -1.10 -9.65 -1.53
CA CYS A 203 -0.45 -10.35 -2.65
C CYS A 203 -0.51 -11.89 -2.58
N LYS A 204 -1.13 -12.43 -1.52
CA LYS A 204 -1.40 -13.87 -1.32
C LYS A 204 -0.16 -14.76 -1.14
N VAL A 205 0.98 -14.18 -0.84
CA VAL A 205 2.19 -14.95 -0.50
C VAL A 205 2.13 -15.52 0.92
N PRO A 206 2.88 -16.59 1.23
CA PRO A 206 2.95 -17.16 2.56
C PRO A 206 3.44 -16.17 3.62
N GLY A 207 2.96 -16.31 4.86
CA GLY A 207 3.22 -15.40 5.98
C GLY A 207 4.69 -15.27 6.38
N PHE A 208 5.53 -16.27 6.09
CA PHE A 208 6.97 -16.18 6.37
C PHE A 208 7.68 -15.08 5.56
N LEU A 209 7.04 -14.54 4.51
CA LEU A 209 7.50 -13.36 3.77
C LEU A 209 6.99 -12.05 4.37
N ILE A 210 6.26 -12.08 5.47
CA ILE A 210 5.83 -10.91 6.22
C ILE A 210 6.80 -10.74 7.39
N LEU A 211 7.80 -9.87 7.20
CA LEU A 211 8.95 -9.78 8.07
C LEU A 211 8.76 -8.74 9.17
N LYS A 212 9.20 -9.06 10.38
CA LYS A 212 9.18 -8.12 11.51
C LYS A 212 10.15 -6.96 11.25
N VAL A 213 9.63 -5.75 11.41
CA VAL A 213 10.44 -4.53 11.31
C VAL A 213 11.29 -4.36 12.58
N LYS A 214 12.59 -4.17 12.41
CA LYS A 214 13.49 -3.82 13.53
C LYS A 214 13.41 -2.32 13.74
N ARG A 215 13.08 -1.89 14.96
CA ARG A 215 13.17 -0.48 15.34
C ARG A 215 14.64 -0.03 15.19
N ARG A 216 14.86 1.06 14.47
CA ARG A 216 16.17 1.73 14.52
C ARG A 216 16.19 2.53 15.82
N VAL A 217 17.11 2.19 16.72
CA VAL A 217 17.39 2.91 17.97
C VAL A 217 18.26 4.11 17.65
#